data_387c6275c6b7d213c8829c531423ba5b
#
_entry.id   387c6275c6b7d213c8829c531423ba5b
#
_cell.length_a   1.000
_cell.length_b   1.000
_cell.length_c   1.000
_cell.angle_alpha   90.00
_cell.angle_beta   90.00
_cell.angle_gamma   90.00
#
_symmetry.space_group_name_H-M   'P 1'
#
loop_
_entity.id
_entity.type
_entity.pdbx_description
1 polymer ?
#
loop_
_entity_poly.entity_id
_entity_poly.type
_entity_poly.pdbx_seq_one_letter_code
_entity_poly.pdbx_strand_id
1 'polypeptide(L)'
;ISPLSITSDMWSLDLEDIEKETGRIHTFCKAAERKISGDRVCFAKGQILYSKLRPYLKKILVAPDAGICTPELVPFSVYGGIRPDYIANALRAPHVDFVINSVTYGVKMPRVGTETMVNLLIPLPPLAEQKRIVAKIEELLPLIDRYEKAWGRLEEFNRRFPADMQKSLLQMAIQGKLVEQRPEEGTGEELYRQIQAEKQRLIKEGKIKKEKPLPDIAEDEVPFEI
;
A
#
# COMPACT_ATOMS: atom_id res chain seq x y z
N ILE A 1 9.18 -3.42 33.61
CA ILE A 1 9.37 -4.75 34.19
C ILE A 1 10.57 -5.45 33.55
N SER A 2 11.29 -6.23 34.33
CA SER A 2 12.41 -7.03 33.82
C SER A 2 11.88 -8.21 32.98
N PRO A 3 12.68 -8.77 32.04
CA PRO A 3 12.29 -9.93 31.26
C PRO A 3 11.85 -11.14 32.11
N LEU A 4 12.39 -11.29 33.33
CA LEU A 4 12.04 -12.38 34.24
C LEU A 4 10.62 -12.29 34.83
N SER A 5 10.00 -11.12 34.79
CA SER A 5 8.63 -10.89 35.31
C SER A 5 7.57 -10.93 34.21
N ILE A 6 7.96 -11.22 32.96
CA ILE A 6 7.05 -11.26 31.82
C ILE A 6 6.44 -12.66 31.73
N THR A 7 5.12 -12.75 31.74
CA THR A 7 4.41 -13.99 31.50
C THR A 7 4.20 -14.22 30.01
N SER A 8 4.14 -15.48 29.60
CA SER A 8 4.02 -15.89 28.20
C SER A 8 2.79 -15.35 27.49
N ASP A 9 1.71 -15.12 28.23
CA ASP A 9 0.40 -14.69 27.72
C ASP A 9 0.25 -13.16 27.56
N MET A 10 1.17 -12.36 28.12
CA MET A 10 1.10 -10.92 28.00
C MET A 10 1.17 -10.49 26.54
N TRP A 11 0.29 -9.58 26.13
CA TRP A 11 0.41 -8.94 24.84
C TRP A 11 1.67 -8.07 24.79
N SER A 12 2.54 -8.33 23.82
CA SER A 12 3.79 -7.60 23.60
C SER A 12 3.67 -6.74 22.34
N LEU A 13 3.79 -5.43 22.51
CA LEU A 13 3.70 -4.44 21.44
C LEU A 13 5.09 -3.81 21.18
N ASP A 14 5.58 -3.97 19.97
CA ASP A 14 6.78 -3.32 19.48
C ASP A 14 6.46 -2.22 18.46
N LEU A 15 7.42 -1.33 18.17
CA LEU A 15 7.21 -0.23 17.25
C LEU A 15 6.85 -0.69 15.82
N GLU A 16 7.35 -1.84 15.41
CA GLU A 16 7.08 -2.41 14.07
C GLU A 16 5.64 -2.91 13.92
N ASP A 17 4.95 -3.21 15.02
CA ASP A 17 3.55 -3.63 14.99
C ASP A 17 2.58 -2.46 14.75
N ILE A 18 3.07 -1.23 14.86
CA ILE A 18 2.27 -0.02 14.77
C ILE A 18 2.48 0.64 13.41
N GLU A 19 1.40 0.85 12.69
CA GLU A 19 1.40 1.58 11.43
C GLU A 19 1.75 3.06 11.66
N LYS A 20 2.59 3.58 10.77
CA LYS A 20 2.92 5.02 10.76
C LYS A 20 1.68 5.85 10.45
N GLU A 21 1.64 7.08 11.01
CA GLU A 21 0.58 8.09 10.83
C GLU A 21 -0.79 7.71 11.40
N THR A 22 -1.25 6.49 11.20
CA THR A 22 -2.58 6.03 11.65
C THR A 22 -2.58 5.49 13.08
N GLY A 23 -1.45 4.88 13.51
CA GLY A 23 -1.36 4.18 14.78
C GLY A 23 -2.14 2.86 14.83
N ARG A 24 -2.59 2.35 13.68
CA ARG A 24 -3.23 1.03 13.60
C ARG A 24 -2.24 -0.06 13.98
N ILE A 25 -2.73 -1.09 14.63
CA ILE A 25 -1.92 -2.26 15.01
C ILE A 25 -2.03 -3.29 13.90
N HIS A 26 -0.90 -3.66 13.32
CA HIS A 26 -0.83 -4.71 12.28
C HIS A 26 -0.81 -6.11 12.88
N THR A 27 -0.12 -6.27 14.01
CA THR A 27 0.17 -7.60 14.55
C THR A 27 -0.05 -7.60 16.06
N PHE A 28 -0.82 -8.56 16.53
CA PHE A 28 -0.99 -8.84 17.94
C PHE A 28 -0.15 -10.08 18.29
N CYS A 29 0.98 -9.88 18.97
CA CYS A 29 1.87 -10.96 19.40
C CYS A 29 1.85 -11.12 20.91
N LYS A 30 1.90 -12.35 21.38
CA LYS A 30 2.16 -12.67 22.79
C LYS A 30 3.64 -12.60 23.09
N ALA A 31 3.97 -12.39 24.36
CA ALA A 31 5.36 -12.35 24.82
C ALA A 31 6.12 -13.66 24.51
N ALA A 32 5.43 -14.81 24.54
CA ALA A 32 5.99 -16.11 24.16
C ALA A 32 6.44 -16.20 22.69
N GLU A 33 5.84 -15.42 21.81
CA GLU A 33 6.10 -15.43 20.37
C GLU A 33 7.28 -14.53 19.99
N ARG A 34 7.83 -13.76 20.96
CA ARG A 34 8.90 -12.80 20.75
C ARG A 34 10.14 -13.13 21.56
N LYS A 35 11.31 -12.92 20.97
CA LYS A 35 12.57 -12.90 21.70
C LYS A 35 12.70 -11.55 22.42
N ILE A 36 12.21 -11.47 23.65
CA ILE A 36 12.30 -10.27 24.45
C ILE A 36 13.69 -10.19 25.09
N SER A 37 14.44 -9.17 24.74
CA SER A 37 15.73 -8.83 25.35
C SER A 37 15.65 -7.43 25.96
N GLY A 38 15.83 -7.31 27.27
CA GLY A 38 15.78 -6.05 27.99
C GLY A 38 14.42 -5.73 28.62
N ASP A 39 14.42 -4.62 29.38
CA ASP A 39 13.22 -4.20 30.11
C ASP A 39 12.07 -3.79 29.22
N ARG A 40 10.87 -3.96 29.75
CA ARG A 40 9.61 -3.56 29.09
C ARG A 40 8.84 -2.59 29.98
N VAL A 41 7.95 -1.82 29.38
CA VAL A 41 7.02 -0.93 30.07
C VAL A 41 5.64 -1.55 30.01
N CYS A 42 4.97 -1.67 31.16
CA CYS A 42 3.58 -2.10 31.22
C CYS A 42 2.66 -0.96 30.83
N PHE A 43 1.59 -1.29 30.15
CA PHE A 43 0.49 -0.36 29.86
C PHE A 43 -0.87 -1.01 30.13
N ALA A 44 -1.84 -0.19 30.45
CA ALA A 44 -3.21 -0.60 30.69
C ALA A 44 -4.09 -0.27 29.49
N LYS A 45 -5.22 -0.98 29.38
CA LYS A 45 -6.29 -0.65 28.42
C LYS A 45 -6.73 0.81 28.55
N GLY A 46 -6.89 1.50 27.42
CA GLY A 46 -7.31 2.90 27.35
C GLY A 46 -6.19 3.92 27.56
N GLN A 47 -4.98 3.50 27.89
CA GLN A 47 -3.83 4.42 27.89
C GLN A 47 -3.43 4.80 26.46
N ILE A 48 -2.91 6.02 26.32
CA ILE A 48 -2.31 6.47 25.07
C ILE A 48 -0.85 6.03 25.07
N LEU A 49 -0.41 5.40 23.99
CA LEU A 49 0.96 5.01 23.76
C LEU A 49 1.55 5.94 22.70
N TYR A 50 2.62 6.66 23.07
CA TYR A 50 3.32 7.60 22.19
C TYR A 50 4.74 7.13 21.92
N SER A 51 5.14 7.01 20.66
CA SER A 51 6.53 6.69 20.31
C SER A 51 7.43 7.91 20.41
N LYS A 52 8.38 7.89 21.34
CA LYS A 52 9.45 8.91 21.42
C LYS A 52 10.54 8.72 20.38
N LEU A 53 10.67 7.51 19.79
CA LEU A 53 11.61 7.20 18.72
C LEU A 53 11.00 7.49 17.37
N ARG A 54 11.71 8.26 16.53
CA ARG A 54 11.25 8.69 15.20
C ARG A 54 9.84 9.29 15.26
N PRO A 55 9.62 10.35 16.04
CA PRO A 55 8.30 10.90 16.32
C PRO A 55 7.56 11.33 15.05
N TYR A 56 8.28 11.70 13.98
CA TYR A 56 7.72 12.02 12.67
C TYR A 56 6.91 10.87 12.03
N LEU A 57 7.08 9.64 12.49
CA LEU A 57 6.25 8.50 12.06
C LEU A 57 4.88 8.50 12.74
N LYS A 58 4.63 9.35 13.72
CA LYS A 58 3.33 9.52 14.41
C LYS A 58 2.72 8.20 14.90
N LYS A 59 3.56 7.28 15.39
CA LYS A 59 3.09 6.02 15.98
C LYS A 59 2.49 6.28 17.34
N ILE A 60 1.20 6.63 17.33
CA ILE A 60 0.42 7.01 18.50
C ILE A 60 -0.88 6.21 18.46
N LEU A 61 -1.25 5.59 19.56
CA LEU A 61 -2.50 4.82 19.63
C LEU A 61 -3.09 4.84 21.04
N VAL A 62 -4.37 4.52 21.12
CA VAL A 62 -5.02 4.18 22.39
C VAL A 62 -4.99 2.66 22.52
N ALA A 63 -4.44 2.17 23.63
CA ALA A 63 -4.28 0.74 23.87
C ALA A 63 -5.65 0.05 23.98
N PRO A 64 -5.96 -0.92 23.08
CA PRO A 64 -7.23 -1.62 23.10
C PRO A 64 -7.31 -2.62 24.26
N ASP A 65 -6.18 -3.07 24.79
CA ASP A 65 -6.06 -3.96 25.93
C ASP A 65 -4.78 -3.68 26.72
N ALA A 66 -4.59 -4.33 27.87
CA ALA A 66 -3.37 -4.23 28.67
C ALA A 66 -2.25 -5.08 28.06
N GLY A 67 -0.99 -4.64 28.25
CA GLY A 67 0.17 -5.36 27.74
C GLY A 67 1.49 -4.75 28.15
N ILE A 68 2.53 -5.14 27.42
CA ILE A 68 3.90 -4.65 27.59
C ILE A 68 4.40 -4.08 26.27
N CYS A 69 5.24 -3.05 26.35
CA CYS A 69 5.83 -2.45 25.17
C CYS A 69 7.32 -2.12 25.38
N THR A 70 7.99 -1.71 24.30
CA THR A 70 9.37 -1.24 24.40
C THR A 70 9.43 0.06 25.20
N PRO A 71 10.57 0.38 25.84
CA PRO A 71 10.77 1.66 26.54
C PRO A 71 10.72 2.89 25.61
N GLU A 72 10.69 2.69 24.29
CA GLU A 72 10.52 3.76 23.32
C GLU A 72 9.05 4.21 23.15
N LEU A 73 8.10 3.40 23.63
CA LEU A 73 6.69 3.77 23.76
C LEU A 73 6.43 4.28 25.16
N VAL A 74 5.85 5.47 25.26
CA VAL A 74 5.51 6.11 26.53
C VAL A 74 4.00 5.97 26.76
N PRO A 75 3.57 5.11 27.71
CA PRO A 75 2.16 5.02 28.09
C PRO A 75 1.80 6.16 29.02
N PHE A 76 0.65 6.77 28.83
CA PHE A 76 0.08 7.74 29.75
C PHE A 76 -1.45 7.73 29.76
N SER A 77 -2.03 8.19 30.87
CA SER A 77 -3.46 8.26 31.05
C SER A 77 -3.95 9.70 30.95
N VAL A 78 -5.19 9.87 30.58
CA VAL A 78 -5.93 11.14 30.66
C VAL A 78 -6.96 11.08 31.77
N TYR A 79 -7.29 12.22 32.35
CA TYR A 79 -8.17 12.35 33.50
C TYR A 79 -9.33 13.30 33.20
N GLY A 80 -10.27 13.48 34.15
CA GLY A 80 -11.35 14.47 34.05
C GLY A 80 -12.37 14.15 32.96
N GLY A 81 -12.50 12.88 32.52
CA GLY A 81 -13.43 12.51 31.47
C GLY A 81 -12.95 12.83 30.05
N ILE A 82 -11.74 13.34 29.91
CA ILE A 82 -11.12 13.61 28.61
C ILE A 82 -11.01 12.31 27.83
N ARG A 83 -11.34 12.35 26.53
CA ARG A 83 -11.29 11.18 25.67
C ARG A 83 -9.85 10.88 25.22
N PRO A 84 -9.34 9.66 25.47
CA PRO A 84 -8.01 9.25 24.97
C PRO A 84 -7.91 9.37 23.44
N ASP A 85 -8.95 9.00 22.71
CA ASP A 85 -9.00 9.07 21.23
C ASP A 85 -8.84 10.51 20.73
N TYR A 86 -9.46 11.48 21.42
CA TYR A 86 -9.31 12.89 21.11
C TYR A 86 -7.84 13.33 21.26
N ILE A 87 -7.22 13.00 22.39
CA ILE A 87 -5.81 13.36 22.65
C ILE A 87 -4.88 12.68 21.66
N ALA A 88 -5.11 11.39 21.34
CA ALA A 88 -4.31 10.68 20.35
C ALA A 88 -4.39 11.35 18.97
N ASN A 89 -5.56 11.81 18.55
CA ASN A 89 -5.74 12.56 17.30
C ASN A 89 -5.10 13.96 17.37
N ALA A 90 -5.23 14.67 18.48
CA ALA A 90 -4.59 15.97 18.67
C ALA A 90 -3.06 15.87 18.62
N LEU A 91 -2.46 14.81 19.18
CA LEU A 91 -1.03 14.55 19.12
C LEU A 91 -0.50 14.25 17.70
N ARG A 92 -1.37 13.79 16.80
CA ARG A 92 -1.02 13.60 15.37
C ARG A 92 -1.14 14.88 14.54
N ALA A 93 -1.74 15.93 15.09
CA ALA A 93 -2.00 17.15 14.38
C ALA A 93 -0.70 17.84 13.91
N PRO A 94 -0.71 18.53 12.73
CA PRO A 94 0.48 19.12 12.15
C PRO A 94 1.24 20.09 13.06
N HIS A 95 0.53 20.85 13.90
CA HIS A 95 1.18 21.79 14.82
C HIS A 95 2.00 21.09 15.91
N VAL A 96 1.50 19.95 16.44
CA VAL A 96 2.24 19.13 17.42
C VAL A 96 3.44 18.47 16.75
N ASP A 97 3.22 17.92 15.55
CA ASP A 97 4.29 17.31 14.74
C ASP A 97 5.43 18.31 14.47
N PHE A 98 5.08 19.55 14.09
CA PHE A 98 6.07 20.61 13.89
C PHE A 98 6.88 20.90 15.16
N VAL A 99 6.22 21.08 16.31
CA VAL A 99 6.89 21.34 17.61
C VAL A 99 7.81 20.18 17.98
N ILE A 100 7.32 18.94 17.91
CA ILE A 100 8.08 17.75 18.25
C ILE A 100 9.32 17.60 17.36
N ASN A 101 9.17 17.75 16.05
CA ASN A 101 10.26 17.56 15.10
C ASN A 101 11.32 18.68 15.18
N SER A 102 10.93 19.89 15.60
CA SER A 102 11.89 20.99 15.79
C SER A 102 12.87 20.79 16.95
N VAL A 103 12.53 19.93 17.90
CA VAL A 103 13.31 19.68 19.13
C VAL A 103 13.85 18.26 19.24
N THR A 104 13.72 17.46 18.17
CA THR A 104 14.28 16.10 18.15
C THR A 104 15.80 16.13 18.11
N TYR A 105 16.42 15.14 18.74
CA TYR A 105 17.87 14.94 18.74
C TYR A 105 18.23 13.56 18.18
N GLY A 106 19.45 13.47 17.63
CA GLY A 106 19.95 12.24 17.00
C GLY A 106 19.72 12.19 15.49
N VAL A 107 20.78 11.87 14.74
CA VAL A 107 20.75 11.91 13.25
C VAL A 107 20.08 10.68 12.64
N LYS A 108 20.53 9.48 13.03
CA LYS A 108 20.02 8.21 12.47
C LYS A 108 18.67 7.77 13.06
N MET A 109 18.48 8.04 14.34
CA MET A 109 17.31 7.63 15.13
C MET A 109 16.85 8.79 15.99
N PRO A 110 16.19 9.81 15.40
CA PRO A 110 15.77 10.98 16.15
C PRO A 110 14.78 10.59 17.26
N ARG A 111 14.97 11.20 18.42
CA ARG A 111 14.14 11.02 19.61
C ARG A 111 13.65 12.35 20.12
N VAL A 112 12.50 12.32 20.75
CA VAL A 112 11.97 13.45 21.53
C VAL A 112 12.16 13.17 23.02
N GLY A 113 12.57 14.19 23.77
CA GLY A 113 12.69 14.11 25.23
C GLY A 113 11.31 14.05 25.89
N THR A 114 11.22 13.32 27.00
CA THR A 114 9.97 13.22 27.78
C THR A 114 9.53 14.58 28.31
N GLU A 115 10.46 15.45 28.65
CA GLU A 115 10.19 16.83 29.11
C GLU A 115 9.44 17.62 28.05
N THR A 116 9.85 17.55 26.80
CA THR A 116 9.12 18.17 25.67
C THR A 116 7.71 17.61 25.55
N MET A 117 7.57 16.29 25.68
CA MET A 117 6.26 15.64 25.56
C MET A 117 5.27 16.10 26.63
N VAL A 118 5.70 16.26 27.88
CA VAL A 118 4.81 16.68 28.98
C VAL A 118 4.47 18.16 28.92
N ASN A 119 5.26 18.97 28.22
CA ASN A 119 5.04 20.41 28.05
C ASN A 119 4.31 20.76 26.74
N LEU A 120 3.84 19.78 25.98
CA LEU A 120 3.08 20.04 24.75
C LEU A 120 1.76 20.72 25.06
N LEU A 121 1.52 21.83 24.37
CA LEU A 121 0.22 22.52 24.42
C LEU A 121 -0.78 21.85 23.47
N ILE A 122 -1.85 21.32 24.01
CA ILE A 122 -2.91 20.64 23.28
C ILE A 122 -4.21 21.41 23.50
N PRO A 123 -4.95 21.81 22.43
CA PRO A 123 -6.27 22.42 22.59
C PRO A 123 -7.23 21.44 23.27
N LEU A 124 -7.98 21.92 24.23
CA LEU A 124 -8.89 21.08 25.02
C LEU A 124 -10.31 21.64 24.98
N PRO A 125 -11.10 21.32 23.96
CA PRO A 125 -12.50 21.73 23.86
C PRO A 125 -13.37 21.00 24.91
N PRO A 126 -14.63 21.47 25.13
CA PRO A 126 -15.59 20.78 26.01
C PRO A 126 -15.77 19.30 25.65
N LEU A 127 -16.05 18.43 26.64
CA LEU A 127 -16.14 16.97 26.45
C LEU A 127 -17.16 16.57 25.36
N ALA A 128 -18.28 17.29 25.25
CA ALA A 128 -19.26 17.04 24.21
C ALA A 128 -18.70 17.31 22.78
N GLU A 129 -17.85 18.33 22.67
CA GLU A 129 -17.19 18.67 21.40
C GLU A 129 -16.11 17.63 21.04
N GLN A 130 -15.31 17.19 22.02
CA GLN A 130 -14.34 16.09 21.82
C GLN A 130 -15.02 14.85 21.22
N LYS A 131 -16.22 14.47 21.75
CA LYS A 131 -16.99 13.36 21.21
C LYS A 131 -17.37 13.55 19.73
N ARG A 132 -17.85 14.76 19.38
CA ARG A 132 -18.24 15.07 18.00
C ARG A 132 -17.05 15.07 17.06
N ILE A 133 -15.90 15.61 17.50
CA ILE A 133 -14.66 15.61 16.72
C ILE A 133 -14.21 14.17 16.44
N VAL A 134 -14.12 13.32 17.48
CA VAL A 134 -13.73 11.91 17.31
C VAL A 134 -14.68 11.18 16.39
N ALA A 135 -16.00 11.29 16.60
CA ALA A 135 -16.99 10.65 15.74
C ALA A 135 -16.88 11.09 14.28
N LYS A 136 -16.58 12.38 14.03
CA LYS A 136 -16.40 12.86 12.66
C LYS A 136 -15.12 12.34 12.01
N ILE A 137 -14.04 12.22 12.76
CA ILE A 137 -12.80 11.59 12.28
C ILE A 137 -13.05 10.12 11.93
N GLU A 138 -13.71 9.37 12.81
CA GLU A 138 -14.05 7.95 12.59
C GLU A 138 -14.96 7.75 11.37
N GLU A 139 -15.88 8.68 11.10
CA GLU A 139 -16.71 8.67 9.88
C GLU A 139 -15.89 8.90 8.61
N LEU A 140 -14.92 9.82 8.67
CA LEU A 140 -14.18 10.24 7.48
C LEU A 140 -13.02 9.29 7.11
N LEU A 141 -12.34 8.68 8.09
CA LEU A 141 -11.19 7.80 7.84
C LEU A 141 -11.48 6.66 6.83
N PRO A 142 -12.61 5.94 6.91
CA PRO A 142 -12.92 4.89 5.91
C PRO A 142 -13.14 5.45 4.50
N LEU A 143 -13.56 6.71 4.37
CA LEU A 143 -13.71 7.37 3.06
C LEU A 143 -12.35 7.67 2.45
N ILE A 144 -11.39 8.11 3.27
CA ILE A 144 -10.01 8.34 2.86
C ILE A 144 -9.37 7.03 2.39
N ASP A 145 -9.51 5.94 3.15
CA ASP A 145 -9.01 4.61 2.76
C ASP A 145 -9.59 4.13 1.42
N ARG A 146 -10.88 4.40 1.19
CA ARG A 146 -11.53 4.06 -0.11
C ARG A 146 -11.00 4.91 -1.26
N TYR A 147 -10.79 6.20 -1.00
CA TYR A 147 -10.22 7.11 -1.99
C TYR A 147 -8.80 6.69 -2.38
N GLU A 148 -7.95 6.37 -1.40
CA GLU A 148 -6.58 5.90 -1.65
C GLU A 148 -6.55 4.64 -2.53
N LYS A 149 -7.41 3.66 -2.23
CA LYS A 149 -7.53 2.45 -3.05
C LYS A 149 -8.02 2.74 -4.48
N ALA A 150 -8.97 3.65 -4.64
CA ALA A 150 -9.47 4.04 -5.96
C ALA A 150 -8.41 4.79 -6.76
N TRP A 151 -7.69 5.70 -6.10
CA TRP A 151 -6.57 6.43 -6.69
C TRP A 151 -5.45 5.50 -7.17
N GLY A 152 -5.01 4.57 -6.32
CA GLY A 152 -3.97 3.61 -6.69
C GLY A 152 -4.35 2.74 -7.89
N ARG A 153 -5.65 2.33 -8.02
CA ARG A 153 -6.13 1.64 -9.22
C ARG A 153 -6.08 2.52 -10.47
N LEU A 154 -6.47 3.78 -10.34
CA LEU A 154 -6.45 4.73 -11.46
C LEU A 154 -5.01 4.97 -11.95
N GLU A 155 -4.05 5.14 -11.03
CA GLU A 155 -2.63 5.26 -11.38
C GLU A 155 -2.11 4.02 -12.11
N GLU A 156 -2.45 2.84 -11.63
CA GLU A 156 -2.07 1.58 -12.28
C GLU A 156 -2.67 1.46 -13.68
N PHE A 157 -3.95 1.80 -13.87
CA PHE A 157 -4.57 1.84 -15.18
C PHE A 157 -3.88 2.84 -16.12
N ASN A 158 -3.63 4.04 -15.66
CA ASN A 158 -2.96 5.08 -16.46
C ASN A 158 -1.55 4.65 -16.87
N ARG A 159 -0.82 3.99 -15.98
CA ARG A 159 0.53 3.48 -16.26
C ARG A 159 0.52 2.38 -17.32
N ARG A 160 -0.46 1.48 -17.28
CA ARG A 160 -0.55 0.34 -18.21
C ARG A 160 -1.22 0.69 -19.53
N PHE A 161 -2.07 1.71 -19.55
CA PHE A 161 -2.91 2.06 -20.69
C PHE A 161 -2.17 2.15 -22.03
N PRO A 162 -0.99 2.81 -22.16
CA PRO A 162 -0.30 2.89 -23.45
C PRO A 162 0.08 1.51 -24.01
N ALA A 163 0.59 0.63 -23.15
CA ALA A 163 0.99 -0.72 -23.56
C ALA A 163 -0.21 -1.62 -23.88
N ASP A 164 -1.27 -1.53 -23.07
CA ASP A 164 -2.49 -2.31 -23.28
C ASP A 164 -3.24 -1.85 -24.55
N MET A 165 -3.27 -0.53 -24.81
CA MET A 165 -3.82 0.05 -26.04
C MET A 165 -3.03 -0.44 -27.27
N GLN A 166 -1.70 -0.41 -27.22
CA GLN A 166 -0.86 -0.89 -28.31
C GLN A 166 -1.14 -2.37 -28.62
N LYS A 167 -1.22 -3.22 -27.60
CA LYS A 167 -1.57 -4.63 -27.76
C LYS A 167 -2.94 -4.83 -28.36
N SER A 168 -3.94 -4.06 -27.91
CA SER A 168 -5.29 -4.12 -28.41
C SER A 168 -5.37 -3.73 -29.89
N LEU A 169 -4.67 -2.65 -30.27
CA LEU A 169 -4.59 -2.22 -31.67
C LEU A 169 -3.93 -3.28 -32.57
N LEU A 170 -2.82 -3.88 -32.13
CA LEU A 170 -2.15 -4.97 -32.85
C LEU A 170 -3.06 -6.19 -32.97
N GLN A 171 -3.79 -6.55 -31.92
CA GLN A 171 -4.75 -7.65 -31.95
C GLN A 171 -5.88 -7.39 -32.94
N MET A 172 -6.44 -6.19 -32.96
CA MET A 172 -7.47 -5.80 -33.92
C MET A 172 -6.91 -5.81 -35.37
N ALA A 173 -5.67 -5.37 -35.57
CA ALA A 173 -5.02 -5.39 -36.88
C ALA A 173 -4.87 -6.82 -37.43
N ILE A 174 -4.38 -7.74 -36.58
CA ILE A 174 -4.19 -9.17 -36.97
C ILE A 174 -5.54 -9.83 -37.28
N GLN A 175 -6.59 -9.47 -36.56
CA GLN A 175 -7.95 -9.99 -36.77
C GLN A 175 -8.70 -9.33 -37.98
N GLY A 176 -8.04 -8.42 -38.69
CA GLY A 176 -8.68 -7.69 -39.80
C GLY A 176 -9.81 -6.71 -39.37
N LYS A 177 -9.89 -6.38 -38.06
CA LYS A 177 -10.93 -5.54 -37.45
C LYS A 177 -10.51 -4.08 -37.26
N LEU A 178 -9.25 -3.74 -37.54
CA LEU A 178 -8.75 -2.38 -37.34
C LEU A 178 -9.14 -1.42 -38.44
N VAL A 179 -9.20 -1.92 -39.67
CA VAL A 179 -9.60 -1.17 -40.87
C VAL A 179 -10.71 -1.92 -41.61
N GLU A 180 -11.54 -1.18 -42.32
CA GLU A 180 -12.57 -1.77 -43.14
C GLU A 180 -11.95 -2.53 -44.32
N GLN A 181 -12.37 -3.80 -44.53
CA GLN A 181 -11.93 -4.59 -45.69
C GLN A 181 -12.68 -4.13 -46.94
N ARG A 182 -11.97 -3.85 -48.01
CA ARG A 182 -12.53 -3.37 -49.26
C ARG A 182 -12.49 -4.48 -50.31
N PRO A 183 -13.65 -4.90 -50.86
CA PRO A 183 -13.71 -5.99 -51.83
C PRO A 183 -12.86 -5.75 -53.08
N GLU A 184 -12.69 -4.49 -53.47
CA GLU A 184 -11.89 -4.10 -54.64
C GLU A 184 -10.39 -4.31 -54.47
N GLU A 185 -9.89 -4.49 -53.24
CA GLU A 185 -8.46 -4.74 -52.96
C GLU A 185 -8.05 -6.21 -53.09
N GLY A 186 -9.04 -7.10 -53.35
CA GLY A 186 -8.84 -8.54 -53.47
C GLY A 186 -8.78 -9.27 -52.12
N THR A 187 -8.49 -10.55 -52.16
CA THR A 187 -8.45 -11.42 -50.98
C THR A 187 -7.02 -11.84 -50.65
N GLY A 188 -6.76 -12.19 -49.38
CA GLY A 188 -5.49 -12.78 -48.96
C GLY A 188 -5.14 -14.08 -49.69
N GLU A 189 -6.14 -14.86 -50.08
CA GLU A 189 -6.01 -16.08 -50.85
C GLU A 189 -5.51 -15.80 -52.29
N GLU A 190 -6.00 -14.77 -52.93
CA GLU A 190 -5.56 -14.32 -54.25
C GLU A 190 -4.09 -13.86 -54.21
N LEU A 191 -3.72 -13.07 -53.17
CA LEU A 191 -2.33 -12.65 -52.94
C LEU A 191 -1.44 -13.85 -52.69
N TYR A 192 -1.87 -14.81 -51.88
CA TYR A 192 -1.12 -16.03 -51.63
C TYR A 192 -0.85 -16.81 -52.91
N ARG A 193 -1.85 -16.99 -53.79
CA ARG A 193 -1.67 -17.64 -55.09
C ARG A 193 -0.66 -16.91 -55.99
N GLN A 194 -0.70 -15.57 -56.00
CA GLN A 194 0.26 -14.74 -56.73
C GLN A 194 1.70 -14.95 -56.20
N ILE A 195 1.88 -14.93 -54.88
CA ILE A 195 3.15 -15.18 -54.24
C ILE A 195 3.67 -16.57 -54.57
N GLN A 196 2.86 -17.61 -54.55
CA GLN A 196 3.25 -18.97 -54.89
C GLN A 196 3.67 -19.07 -56.38
N ALA A 197 2.93 -18.44 -57.30
CA ALA A 197 3.26 -18.40 -58.72
C ALA A 197 4.61 -17.69 -58.95
N GLU A 198 4.85 -16.56 -58.31
CA GLU A 198 6.13 -15.84 -58.38
C GLU A 198 7.30 -16.67 -57.79
N LYS A 199 7.07 -17.32 -56.65
CA LYS A 199 8.09 -18.23 -56.03
C LYS A 199 8.49 -19.36 -57.00
N GLN A 200 7.49 -19.98 -57.64
CA GLN A 200 7.75 -21.03 -58.66
C GLN A 200 8.53 -20.49 -59.87
N ARG A 201 8.23 -19.28 -60.34
CA ARG A 201 8.99 -18.63 -61.42
C ARG A 201 10.43 -18.39 -61.03
N LEU A 202 10.69 -17.84 -59.83
CA LEU A 202 12.04 -17.56 -59.35
C LEU A 202 12.88 -18.84 -59.09
N ILE A 203 12.21 -19.95 -58.70
CA ILE A 203 12.90 -21.25 -58.59
C ILE A 203 13.32 -21.77 -59.99
N LYS A 204 12.41 -21.65 -61.00
CA LYS A 204 12.74 -22.05 -62.37
C LYS A 204 13.86 -21.21 -62.99
N GLU A 205 13.93 -19.94 -62.68
CA GLU A 205 15.01 -19.03 -63.10
C GLU A 205 16.30 -19.22 -62.32
N GLY A 206 16.33 -20.14 -61.34
CA GLY A 206 17.54 -20.40 -60.51
C GLY A 206 17.91 -19.29 -59.52
N LYS A 207 17.03 -18.31 -59.30
CA LYS A 207 17.24 -17.17 -58.40
C LYS A 207 17.09 -17.53 -56.94
N ILE A 208 16.18 -18.48 -56.62
CA ILE A 208 15.98 -19.01 -55.28
C ILE A 208 16.04 -20.53 -55.25
N LYS A 209 16.47 -21.10 -54.13
CA LYS A 209 16.51 -22.55 -53.94
C LYS A 209 15.12 -23.10 -53.60
N LYS A 210 14.84 -24.32 -54.09
CA LYS A 210 13.59 -25.03 -53.73
C LYS A 210 13.67 -25.45 -52.27
N GLU A 211 12.74 -24.95 -51.45
CA GLU A 211 12.57 -25.33 -50.06
C GLU A 211 11.67 -26.56 -49.92
N LYS A 212 11.78 -27.25 -48.78
CA LYS A 212 10.82 -28.32 -48.45
C LYS A 212 9.45 -27.70 -48.20
N PRO A 213 8.35 -28.33 -48.64
CA PRO A 213 7.01 -27.85 -48.31
C PRO A 213 6.83 -27.83 -46.80
N LEU A 214 6.22 -26.75 -46.30
CA LEU A 214 5.78 -26.68 -44.91
C LEU A 214 4.55 -27.58 -44.73
N PRO A 215 4.36 -28.16 -43.55
CA PRO A 215 3.12 -28.88 -43.23
C PRO A 215 1.91 -27.94 -43.34
N ASP A 216 0.75 -28.48 -43.68
CA ASP A 216 -0.50 -27.73 -43.67
C ASP A 216 -0.81 -27.36 -42.22
N ILE A 217 -1.32 -26.14 -42.02
CA ILE A 217 -1.76 -25.66 -40.72
C ILE A 217 -3.12 -26.33 -40.41
N ALA A 218 -3.21 -27.00 -39.27
CA ALA A 218 -4.45 -27.59 -38.81
C ALA A 218 -5.44 -26.51 -38.32
N GLU A 219 -6.75 -26.76 -38.44
CA GLU A 219 -7.78 -25.80 -38.06
C GLU A 219 -7.71 -25.37 -36.60
N ASP A 220 -7.23 -26.25 -35.72
CA ASP A 220 -7.01 -26.00 -34.30
C ASP A 220 -5.75 -25.17 -33.99
N GLU A 221 -4.86 -25.01 -34.98
CA GLU A 221 -3.67 -24.16 -34.87
C GLU A 221 -3.94 -22.70 -35.30
N VAL A 222 -5.12 -22.40 -35.84
CA VAL A 222 -5.51 -21.04 -36.20
C VAL A 222 -5.99 -20.31 -34.96
N PRO A 223 -5.28 -19.27 -34.48
CA PRO A 223 -5.54 -18.68 -33.17
C PRO A 223 -6.82 -17.80 -33.11
N PHE A 224 -7.50 -17.59 -34.24
CA PHE A 224 -8.74 -16.79 -34.33
C PHE A 224 -9.47 -17.11 -35.62
N GLU A 225 -10.81 -16.99 -35.60
CA GLU A 225 -11.62 -17.05 -36.80
C GLU A 225 -11.29 -15.86 -37.72
N ILE A 226 -10.92 -16.14 -38.96
CA ILE A 226 -10.62 -15.14 -39.99
C ILE A 226 -11.93 -14.78 -40.75
#